data_4f640a0e45ae5f41f21efce93aec9941
#
_entry.id   4f640a0e45ae5f41f21efce93aec9941
#
_cell.length_a   1.000
_cell.length_b   1.000
_cell.length_c   1.000
_cell.angle_alpha   90.00
_cell.angle_beta   90.00
_cell.angle_gamma   90.00
#
_symmetry.space_group_name_H-M   'P 1'
#
loop_
_entity.id
_entity.type
_entity.pdbx_description
1 polymer ?
#
loop_
_entity_poly.entity_id
_entity_poly.type
_entity_poly.pdbx_seq_one_letter_code
_entity_poly.pdbx_strand_id
1 'polypeptide(L)'
;NKDVIFDFRSKDLELGGQGAPLAPIYHQFIIKEFNLELPSCILNIGGVSNLTYWDGNKLIGFDTGPGNGLMDNYMSIISDKYFDENGTLASKGTPDKKLIKSFLNHDFFKKLPPKSLDKHSFINFYNELLKKNYSNADFMATLADLTIESIVSSLMFLPHKVNSILITGGGYRNIHLMNRLEDRLRLKFLNEKQLGIDFDYIESELIAYLSARSIYNLPITFPSTTGVLKPLSGGKLYNYL
;
A
#
# COMPACT_ATOMS: atom_id res chain seq x y z
N ASN A 1 27.73 -0.74 20.22
CA ASN A 1 27.63 0.71 20.35
C ASN A 1 27.45 1.30 18.96
N LYS A 2 26.23 1.75 18.63
CA LYS A 2 25.89 2.32 17.32
C LYS A 2 24.87 3.42 17.50
N ASP A 3 24.96 4.47 16.70
CA ASP A 3 23.93 5.47 16.57
C ASP A 3 22.70 4.88 15.91
N VAL A 4 21.52 5.32 16.34
CA VAL A 4 20.23 4.83 15.84
C VAL A 4 19.38 6.02 15.40
N ILE A 5 18.78 5.92 14.21
CA ILE A 5 17.75 6.85 13.76
C ILE A 5 16.42 6.13 13.81
N PHE A 6 15.44 6.74 14.43
CA PHE A 6 14.11 6.18 14.64
C PHE A 6 13.05 7.27 14.63
N ASP A 7 11.77 6.89 14.75
CA ASP A 7 10.62 7.80 14.89
C ASP A 7 10.49 8.81 13.73
N PHE A 8 10.30 8.28 12.53
CA PHE A 8 10.09 9.10 11.33
C PHE A 8 8.69 9.73 11.25
N ARG A 9 7.74 9.33 12.13
CA ARG A 9 6.33 9.71 12.04
C ARG A 9 5.89 10.84 12.98
N SER A 10 6.44 10.88 14.21
CA SER A 10 5.92 11.77 15.27
C SER A 10 5.94 13.24 14.89
N LYS A 11 7.03 13.71 14.26
CA LYS A 11 7.15 15.11 13.84
C LYS A 11 6.12 15.50 12.78
N ASP A 12 5.77 14.60 11.85
CA ASP A 12 4.73 14.81 10.85
C ASP A 12 3.34 14.91 11.51
N LEU A 13 3.04 14.00 12.46
CA LEU A 13 1.80 14.02 13.25
C LEU A 13 1.66 15.30 14.07
N GLU A 14 2.71 15.72 14.77
CA GLU A 14 2.75 16.96 15.58
C GLU A 14 2.46 18.21 14.75
N LEU A 15 2.81 18.19 13.46
CA LEU A 15 2.64 19.30 12.53
C LEU A 15 1.41 19.15 11.61
N GLY A 16 0.48 18.28 12.00
CA GLY A 16 -0.84 18.14 11.36
C GLY A 16 -0.87 17.19 10.16
N GLY A 17 0.22 16.47 9.88
CA GLY A 17 0.23 15.38 8.91
C GLY A 17 -0.37 14.09 9.45
N GLN A 18 -0.55 13.11 8.60
CA GLN A 18 -1.11 11.79 8.95
C GLN A 18 -0.02 10.77 9.39
N GLY A 19 1.28 11.14 9.31
CA GLY A 19 2.40 10.28 9.65
C GLY A 19 2.59 9.07 8.72
N ALA A 20 1.79 8.96 7.67
CA ALA A 20 1.83 7.89 6.66
C ALA A 20 1.10 8.34 5.39
N PRO A 21 1.44 7.75 4.21
CA PRO A 21 2.54 6.84 3.95
C PRO A 21 3.90 7.54 3.91
N LEU A 22 4.97 6.87 4.35
CA LEU A 22 6.36 7.39 4.27
C LEU A 22 7.11 6.91 3.02
N ALA A 23 6.65 5.84 2.40
CA ALA A 23 7.27 5.24 1.22
C ALA A 23 7.35 6.15 -0.03
N PRO A 24 6.46 7.15 -0.25
CA PRO A 24 6.42 7.88 -1.51
C PRO A 24 7.73 8.51 -1.93
N ILE A 25 8.53 9.05 -1.02
CA ILE A 25 9.81 9.68 -1.36
C ILE A 25 10.87 8.65 -1.78
N TYR A 26 10.83 7.44 -1.24
CA TYR A 26 11.68 6.34 -1.65
C TYR A 26 11.18 5.74 -2.97
N HIS A 27 9.88 5.59 -3.15
CA HIS A 27 9.28 5.18 -4.42
C HIS A 27 9.63 6.15 -5.55
N GLN A 28 9.65 7.46 -5.30
CA GLN A 28 10.13 8.45 -6.27
C GLN A 28 11.60 8.21 -6.64
N PHE A 29 12.45 7.86 -5.67
CA PHE A 29 13.85 7.50 -5.93
C PHE A 29 13.92 6.26 -6.84
N ILE A 30 13.18 5.19 -6.55
CA ILE A 30 13.11 3.99 -7.39
C ILE A 30 12.71 4.36 -8.83
N ILE A 31 11.62 5.11 -9.00
CA ILE A 31 11.14 5.52 -10.33
C ILE A 31 12.22 6.24 -11.12
N LYS A 32 12.97 7.14 -10.48
CA LYS A 32 14.06 7.90 -11.11
C LYS A 32 15.29 7.05 -11.40
N GLU A 33 15.74 6.25 -10.43
CA GLU A 33 16.94 5.43 -10.53
C GLU A 33 16.83 4.40 -11.66
N PHE A 34 15.65 3.77 -11.78
CA PHE A 34 15.40 2.78 -12.81
C PHE A 34 14.77 3.36 -14.09
N ASN A 35 14.74 4.69 -14.22
CA ASN A 35 14.22 5.40 -15.39
C ASN A 35 12.85 4.87 -15.85
N LEU A 36 11.91 4.64 -14.91
CA LEU A 36 10.58 4.17 -15.25
C LEU A 36 9.84 5.20 -16.10
N GLU A 37 9.07 4.71 -17.08
CA GLU A 37 8.27 5.57 -17.97
C GLU A 37 7.23 6.36 -17.17
N LEU A 38 7.22 7.68 -17.35
CA LEU A 38 6.31 8.58 -16.62
C LEU A 38 5.01 8.84 -17.43
N PRO A 39 3.89 9.06 -16.76
CA PRO A 39 3.67 8.93 -15.33
C PRO A 39 3.69 7.46 -14.87
N SER A 40 4.28 7.23 -13.70
CA SER A 40 4.46 5.89 -13.12
C SER A 40 3.86 5.79 -11.72
N CYS A 41 3.50 4.57 -11.35
CA CYS A 41 3.05 4.25 -9.99
C CYS A 41 3.86 3.10 -9.40
N ILE A 42 4.03 3.16 -8.08
CA ILE A 42 4.40 2.01 -7.26
C ILE A 42 3.23 1.71 -6.33
N LEU A 43 2.73 0.49 -6.39
CA LEU A 43 1.66 -0.03 -5.56
C LEU A 43 2.24 -1.04 -4.57
N ASN A 44 2.22 -0.70 -3.30
CA ASN A 44 2.60 -1.63 -2.23
C ASN A 44 1.34 -2.33 -1.69
N ILE A 45 1.30 -3.66 -1.76
CA ILE A 45 0.22 -4.49 -1.21
C ILE A 45 0.76 -5.23 0.03
N GLY A 46 0.75 -4.52 1.16
CA GLY A 46 1.02 -5.07 2.48
C GLY A 46 -0.26 -5.42 3.24
N GLY A 47 -0.28 -5.28 4.55
CA GLY A 47 -1.52 -5.42 5.35
C GLY A 47 -2.58 -4.37 4.97
N VAL A 48 -2.15 -3.13 4.75
CA VAL A 48 -2.84 -2.05 4.05
C VAL A 48 -2.16 -1.87 2.71
N SER A 49 -2.94 -1.53 1.69
CA SER A 49 -2.42 -1.25 0.36
C SER A 49 -2.27 0.26 0.17
N ASN A 50 -1.14 0.71 -0.38
CA ASN A 50 -0.87 2.11 -0.66
C ASN A 50 -0.25 2.30 -2.06
N LEU A 51 -0.49 3.48 -2.61
CA LEU A 51 -0.06 3.85 -3.95
C LEU A 51 0.78 5.11 -3.91
N THR A 52 1.88 5.10 -4.65
CA THR A 52 2.68 6.28 -4.97
C THR A 52 2.59 6.56 -6.45
N TYR A 53 2.30 7.79 -6.81
CA TYR A 53 2.29 8.31 -8.17
C TYR A 53 3.38 9.36 -8.35
N TRP A 54 4.08 9.31 -9.49
CA TRP A 54 5.04 10.31 -9.90
C TRP A 54 4.96 10.57 -11.41
N ASP A 55 4.86 11.85 -11.82
CA ASP A 55 4.79 12.26 -13.23
C ASP A 55 5.98 13.12 -13.68
N GLY A 56 7.03 13.20 -12.85
CA GLY A 56 8.18 14.06 -13.10
C GLY A 56 8.12 15.38 -12.34
N ASN A 57 6.93 15.81 -11.91
CA ASN A 57 6.72 17.06 -11.18
C ASN A 57 5.95 16.84 -9.88
N LYS A 58 4.88 16.06 -9.90
CA LYS A 58 3.96 15.88 -8.78
C LYS A 58 4.11 14.50 -8.16
N LEU A 59 4.51 14.48 -6.89
CA LEU A 59 4.51 13.27 -6.05
C LEU A 59 3.21 13.20 -5.27
N ILE A 60 2.48 12.08 -5.39
CA ILE A 60 1.27 11.81 -4.60
C ILE A 60 1.44 10.45 -3.93
N GLY A 61 1.05 10.34 -2.65
CA GLY A 61 1.05 9.07 -1.93
C GLY A 61 -0.16 8.98 -1.03
N PHE A 62 -0.83 7.81 -1.03
CA PHE A 62 -2.02 7.58 -0.19
C PHE A 62 -2.36 6.10 -0.09
N ASP A 63 -3.11 5.74 0.95
CA ASP A 63 -3.62 4.39 1.12
C ASP A 63 -4.83 4.14 0.23
N THR A 64 -4.84 3.03 -0.48
CA THR A 64 -5.90 2.66 -1.42
C THR A 64 -7.04 1.92 -0.74
N GLY A 65 -6.74 1.13 0.31
CA GLY A 65 -7.71 0.29 1.00
C GLY A 65 -7.03 -0.85 1.76
N PRO A 66 -7.77 -1.90 2.13
CA PRO A 66 -7.18 -3.11 2.67
C PRO A 66 -6.23 -3.73 1.63
N GLY A 67 -5.13 -4.28 2.12
CA GLY A 67 -4.25 -5.14 1.34
C GLY A 67 -4.47 -6.61 1.73
N ASN A 68 -3.41 -7.32 2.07
CA ASN A 68 -3.49 -8.73 2.50
C ASN A 68 -4.03 -8.90 3.91
N GLY A 69 -4.00 -7.87 4.76
CA GLY A 69 -4.20 -8.01 6.21
C GLY A 69 -5.51 -8.67 6.61
N LEU A 70 -6.62 -8.41 5.89
CA LEU A 70 -7.89 -9.07 6.17
C LEU A 70 -7.87 -10.54 5.72
N MET A 71 -7.21 -10.85 4.61
CA MET A 71 -7.04 -12.22 4.10
C MET A 71 -6.15 -13.04 5.03
N ASP A 72 -5.03 -12.50 5.47
CA ASP A 72 -4.07 -13.16 6.37
C ASP A 72 -4.72 -13.42 7.74
N ASN A 73 -5.47 -12.45 8.25
CA ASN A 73 -6.25 -12.64 9.49
C ASN A 73 -7.28 -13.75 9.34
N TYR A 74 -7.98 -13.84 8.20
CA TYR A 74 -8.94 -14.92 7.98
C TYR A 74 -8.25 -16.28 7.88
N MET A 75 -7.13 -16.38 7.18
CA MET A 75 -6.35 -17.62 7.10
C MET A 75 -5.93 -18.12 8.49
N SER A 76 -5.50 -17.24 9.39
CA SER A 76 -5.12 -17.61 10.77
C SER A 76 -6.29 -18.11 11.62
N ILE A 77 -7.56 -17.80 11.24
CA ILE A 77 -8.77 -18.29 11.93
C ILE A 77 -9.15 -19.69 11.45
N ILE A 78 -9.01 -19.97 10.14
CA ILE A 78 -9.51 -21.20 9.53
C ILE A 78 -8.46 -22.27 9.31
N SER A 79 -7.17 -21.97 9.52
CA SER A 79 -6.06 -22.90 9.30
C SER A 79 -4.84 -22.50 10.11
N ASP A 80 -3.80 -23.37 10.11
CA ASP A 80 -2.49 -23.08 10.69
C ASP A 80 -1.58 -22.27 9.76
N LYS A 81 -2.10 -21.77 8.62
CA LYS A 81 -1.36 -20.95 7.66
C LYS A 81 -1.57 -19.47 7.94
N TYR A 82 -0.52 -18.69 7.69
CA TYR A 82 -0.54 -17.23 7.89
C TYR A 82 -1.09 -16.45 6.70
N PHE A 83 -1.19 -17.05 5.50
CA PHE A 83 -1.67 -16.39 4.28
C PHE A 83 -2.21 -17.43 3.28
N ASP A 84 -3.03 -16.97 2.32
CA ASP A 84 -3.54 -17.78 1.21
C ASP A 84 -2.49 -17.89 0.09
N GLU A 85 -1.69 -18.94 0.16
CA GLU A 85 -0.58 -19.16 -0.77
C GLU A 85 -1.06 -19.18 -2.23
N ASN A 86 -0.49 -18.26 -3.03
CA ASN A 86 -0.84 -18.04 -4.43
C ASN A 86 -2.32 -17.68 -4.67
N GLY A 87 -3.09 -17.37 -3.61
CA GLY A 87 -4.53 -17.14 -3.70
C GLY A 87 -5.34 -18.41 -4.01
N THR A 88 -4.82 -19.57 -3.58
CA THR A 88 -5.40 -20.89 -3.90
C THR A 88 -6.80 -21.07 -3.33
N LEU A 89 -7.09 -20.51 -2.15
CA LEU A 89 -8.42 -20.56 -1.55
C LEU A 89 -9.36 -19.54 -2.23
N ALA A 90 -8.89 -18.30 -2.40
CA ALA A 90 -9.67 -17.25 -3.06
C ALA A 90 -10.08 -17.63 -4.50
N SER A 91 -9.19 -18.29 -5.24
CA SER A 91 -9.46 -18.71 -6.63
C SER A 91 -10.61 -19.72 -6.79
N LYS A 92 -10.98 -20.42 -5.72
CA LYS A 92 -12.07 -21.42 -5.72
C LYS A 92 -13.43 -20.82 -5.35
N GLY A 93 -13.45 -19.58 -4.85
CA GLY A 93 -14.66 -18.93 -4.36
C GLY A 93 -15.29 -17.99 -5.37
N THR A 94 -16.51 -17.56 -5.04
CA THR A 94 -17.25 -16.54 -5.78
C THR A 94 -17.41 -15.31 -4.90
N PRO A 95 -16.85 -14.14 -5.30
CA PRO A 95 -16.92 -12.93 -4.48
C PRO A 95 -18.34 -12.34 -4.42
N ASP A 96 -18.76 -11.84 -3.27
CA ASP A 96 -20.01 -11.11 -3.10
C ASP A 96 -19.88 -9.66 -3.62
N LYS A 97 -20.21 -9.47 -4.89
CA LYS A 97 -20.16 -8.17 -5.58
C LYS A 97 -21.05 -7.11 -4.95
N LYS A 98 -22.19 -7.49 -4.32
CA LYS A 98 -23.09 -6.54 -3.67
C LYS A 98 -22.45 -5.98 -2.41
N LEU A 99 -21.83 -6.83 -1.64
CA LEU A 99 -21.11 -6.45 -0.44
C LEU A 99 -19.88 -5.58 -0.78
N ILE A 100 -19.10 -5.95 -1.78
CA ILE A 100 -17.95 -5.16 -2.26
C ILE A 100 -18.40 -3.75 -2.66
N LYS A 101 -19.47 -3.64 -3.44
CA LYS A 101 -20.04 -2.34 -3.81
C LYS A 101 -20.49 -1.51 -2.61
N SER A 102 -21.09 -2.15 -1.60
CA SER A 102 -21.48 -1.50 -0.34
C SER A 102 -20.26 -1.00 0.43
N PHE A 103 -19.20 -1.82 0.52
CA PHE A 103 -17.96 -1.45 1.17
C PHE A 103 -17.30 -0.22 0.53
N LEU A 104 -17.24 -0.16 -0.79
CA LEU A 104 -16.67 0.97 -1.52
C LEU A 104 -17.49 2.28 -1.37
N ASN A 105 -18.70 2.22 -0.83
CA ASN A 105 -19.47 3.43 -0.47
C ASN A 105 -18.99 4.10 0.82
N HIS A 106 -18.10 3.45 1.60
CA HIS A 106 -17.53 4.04 2.80
C HIS A 106 -16.79 5.34 2.47
N ASP A 107 -16.86 6.34 3.36
CA ASP A 107 -16.34 7.68 3.12
C ASP A 107 -14.85 7.74 2.81
N PHE A 108 -14.06 6.79 3.34
CA PHE A 108 -12.65 6.68 3.01
C PHE A 108 -12.40 6.61 1.49
N PHE A 109 -13.21 5.84 0.75
CA PHE A 109 -13.02 5.68 -0.70
C PHE A 109 -13.41 6.91 -1.51
N LYS A 110 -14.20 7.81 -0.93
CA LYS A 110 -14.61 9.09 -1.55
C LYS A 110 -13.65 10.24 -1.22
N LYS A 111 -12.85 10.07 -0.14
CA LYS A 111 -11.92 11.10 0.31
C LYS A 111 -10.78 11.28 -0.69
N LEU A 112 -10.49 12.54 -1.05
CA LEU A 112 -9.33 12.87 -1.90
C LEU A 112 -8.01 12.62 -1.16
N PRO A 113 -6.93 12.23 -1.88
CA PRO A 113 -5.57 12.21 -1.34
C PRO A 113 -5.12 13.62 -0.85
N PRO A 114 -4.28 13.67 0.18
CA PRO A 114 -3.71 12.57 0.92
C PRO A 114 -4.71 11.93 1.89
N LYS A 115 -4.66 10.61 1.99
CA LYS A 115 -5.47 9.84 2.94
C LYS A 115 -4.72 8.61 3.41
N SER A 116 -4.81 8.30 4.69
CA SER A 116 -4.20 7.11 5.29
C SER A 116 -5.22 6.31 6.10
N LEU A 117 -4.93 5.03 6.28
CA LEU A 117 -5.71 4.07 7.03
C LEU A 117 -4.93 3.59 8.25
N ASP A 118 -5.62 3.42 9.35
CA ASP A 118 -5.18 2.55 10.42
C ASP A 118 -5.48 1.09 10.05
N LYS A 119 -4.64 0.15 10.48
CA LYS A 119 -4.85 -1.28 10.26
C LYS A 119 -6.18 -1.82 10.79
N HIS A 120 -6.81 -1.08 11.71
CA HIS A 120 -8.11 -1.43 12.30
C HIS A 120 -9.30 -0.72 11.63
N SER A 121 -9.06 0.13 10.64
CA SER A 121 -10.11 0.98 10.04
C SER A 121 -11.32 0.20 9.52
N PHE A 122 -11.13 -1.06 9.13
CA PHE A 122 -12.21 -1.90 8.60
C PHE A 122 -12.57 -3.08 9.51
N ILE A 123 -12.14 -3.08 10.78
CA ILE A 123 -12.39 -4.21 11.70
C ILE A 123 -13.87 -4.46 11.92
N ASN A 124 -14.69 -3.42 12.04
CA ASN A 124 -16.14 -3.57 12.23
C ASN A 124 -16.78 -4.21 11.00
N PHE A 125 -16.41 -3.76 9.79
CA PHE A 125 -16.87 -4.37 8.56
C PHE A 125 -16.45 -5.84 8.46
N TYR A 126 -15.20 -6.15 8.79
CA TYR A 126 -14.69 -7.51 8.79
C TYR A 126 -15.46 -8.41 9.79
N ASN A 127 -15.71 -7.91 10.99
CA ASN A 127 -16.49 -8.63 12.00
C ASN A 127 -17.95 -8.89 11.57
N GLU A 128 -18.57 -7.94 10.87
CA GLU A 128 -19.90 -8.16 10.28
C GLU A 128 -19.86 -9.19 9.14
N LEU A 129 -18.77 -9.20 8.37
CA LEU A 129 -18.58 -10.19 7.33
C LEU A 129 -18.42 -11.60 7.89
N LEU A 130 -17.70 -11.77 9.01
CA LEU A 130 -17.52 -13.06 9.71
C LEU A 130 -18.85 -13.67 10.20
N LYS A 131 -19.88 -12.86 10.45
CA LYS A 131 -21.22 -13.34 10.86
C LYS A 131 -22.03 -13.93 9.71
N LYS A 132 -21.61 -13.72 8.47
CA LYS A 132 -22.32 -14.21 7.29
C LYS A 132 -21.95 -15.68 7.01
N ASN A 133 -22.90 -16.43 6.50
CA ASN A 133 -22.73 -17.85 6.20
C ASN A 133 -22.13 -18.04 4.79
N TYR A 134 -20.84 -17.68 4.63
CA TYR A 134 -20.07 -17.97 3.43
C TYR A 134 -19.30 -19.28 3.55
N SER A 135 -19.02 -19.92 2.43
CA SER A 135 -17.93 -20.90 2.39
C SER A 135 -16.59 -20.18 2.61
N ASN A 136 -15.57 -20.88 3.12
CA ASN A 136 -14.25 -20.29 3.31
C ASN A 136 -13.68 -19.72 1.99
N ALA A 137 -13.96 -20.37 0.86
CA ALA A 137 -13.53 -19.93 -0.46
C ALA A 137 -14.24 -18.64 -0.89
N ASP A 138 -15.56 -18.53 -0.73
CA ASP A 138 -16.31 -17.32 -1.09
C ASP A 138 -15.96 -16.14 -0.21
N PHE A 139 -15.71 -16.40 1.09
CA PHE A 139 -15.24 -15.38 2.01
C PHE A 139 -13.89 -14.84 1.57
N MET A 140 -12.91 -15.71 1.29
CA MET A 140 -11.58 -15.34 0.85
C MET A 140 -11.61 -14.64 -0.52
N ALA A 141 -12.43 -15.12 -1.46
CA ALA A 141 -12.63 -14.46 -2.76
C ALA A 141 -13.21 -13.04 -2.60
N THR A 142 -14.13 -12.86 -1.64
CA THR A 142 -14.69 -11.54 -1.36
C THR A 142 -13.66 -10.60 -0.78
N LEU A 143 -12.80 -11.05 0.13
CA LEU A 143 -11.70 -10.23 0.67
C LEU A 143 -10.66 -9.87 -0.41
N ALA A 144 -10.30 -10.80 -1.28
CA ALA A 144 -9.40 -10.56 -2.39
C ALA A 144 -9.98 -9.50 -3.36
N ASP A 145 -11.24 -9.64 -3.74
CA ASP A 145 -11.92 -8.66 -4.61
C ASP A 145 -12.11 -7.29 -3.92
N LEU A 146 -12.29 -7.22 -2.60
CA LEU A 146 -12.28 -5.95 -1.86
C LEU A 146 -10.95 -5.22 -2.03
N THR A 147 -9.83 -5.93 -1.89
CA THR A 147 -8.49 -5.37 -2.13
C THR A 147 -8.36 -4.88 -3.57
N ILE A 148 -8.72 -5.71 -4.55
CA ILE A 148 -8.63 -5.39 -5.98
C ILE A 148 -9.46 -4.15 -6.31
N GLU A 149 -10.74 -4.13 -5.96
CA GLU A 149 -11.65 -3.02 -6.30
C GLU A 149 -11.29 -1.73 -5.56
N SER A 150 -10.73 -1.82 -4.34
CA SER A 150 -10.18 -0.66 -3.62
C SER A 150 -9.01 -0.03 -4.38
N ILE A 151 -8.08 -0.86 -4.88
CA ILE A 151 -6.95 -0.41 -5.70
C ILE A 151 -7.46 0.20 -7.02
N VAL A 152 -8.32 -0.51 -7.74
CA VAL A 152 -8.89 -0.05 -9.03
C VAL A 152 -9.58 1.30 -8.87
N SER A 153 -10.43 1.45 -7.84
CA SER A 153 -11.14 2.71 -7.58
C SER A 153 -10.20 3.85 -7.20
N SER A 154 -9.04 3.57 -6.61
CA SER A 154 -8.10 4.59 -6.19
C SER A 154 -7.39 5.29 -7.35
N LEU A 155 -7.29 4.65 -8.52
CA LEU A 155 -6.66 5.25 -9.71
C LEU A 155 -7.43 6.45 -10.25
N MET A 156 -8.72 6.61 -9.92
CA MET A 156 -9.51 7.79 -10.30
C MET A 156 -8.99 9.11 -9.68
N PHE A 157 -8.20 9.02 -8.61
CA PHE A 157 -7.61 10.18 -7.94
C PHE A 157 -6.29 10.65 -8.57
N LEU A 158 -5.76 9.91 -9.54
CA LEU A 158 -4.50 10.27 -10.20
C LEU A 158 -4.73 11.36 -11.26
N PRO A 159 -3.81 12.34 -11.36
CA PRO A 159 -3.94 13.43 -12.34
C PRO A 159 -3.93 12.95 -13.79
N HIS A 160 -3.15 11.90 -14.08
CA HIS A 160 -3.01 11.34 -15.42
C HIS A 160 -3.06 9.81 -15.35
N LYS A 161 -3.48 9.19 -16.46
CA LYS A 161 -3.44 7.74 -16.61
C LYS A 161 -1.98 7.27 -16.61
N VAL A 162 -1.69 6.23 -15.85
CA VAL A 162 -0.37 5.61 -15.82
C VAL A 162 -0.23 4.54 -16.89
N ASN A 163 0.99 4.33 -17.38
CA ASN A 163 1.30 3.32 -18.40
C ASN A 163 1.76 2.00 -17.78
N SER A 164 2.36 2.07 -16.60
CA SER A 164 2.87 0.91 -15.89
C SER A 164 2.75 1.09 -14.38
N ILE A 165 2.70 -0.03 -13.67
CA ILE A 165 2.70 -0.08 -12.21
C ILE A 165 3.78 -1.07 -11.76
N LEU A 166 4.64 -0.63 -10.85
CA LEU A 166 5.51 -1.53 -10.10
C LEU A 166 4.74 -1.98 -8.85
N ILE A 167 4.61 -3.30 -8.65
CA ILE A 167 3.90 -3.86 -7.50
C ILE A 167 4.92 -4.43 -6.52
N THR A 168 4.78 -4.03 -5.24
CA THR A 168 5.64 -4.43 -4.13
C THR A 168 4.82 -4.93 -2.95
N GLY A 169 5.48 -5.34 -1.86
CA GLY A 169 4.83 -5.90 -0.68
C GLY A 169 4.43 -7.36 -0.87
N GLY A 170 4.01 -8.04 0.20
CA GLY A 170 3.71 -9.48 0.17
C GLY A 170 2.65 -9.90 -0.85
N GLY A 171 1.74 -8.98 -1.22
CA GLY A 171 0.66 -9.25 -2.17
C GLY A 171 1.12 -9.57 -3.59
N TYR A 172 2.32 -9.12 -4.00
CA TYR A 172 2.83 -9.44 -5.34
C TYR A 172 3.06 -10.95 -5.55
N ARG A 173 3.21 -11.71 -4.46
CA ARG A 173 3.37 -13.17 -4.50
C ARG A 173 2.05 -13.92 -4.67
N ASN A 174 0.92 -13.25 -4.46
CA ASN A 174 -0.40 -13.85 -4.63
C ASN A 174 -0.78 -13.84 -6.11
N ILE A 175 -0.55 -14.96 -6.80
CA ILE A 175 -0.77 -15.10 -8.26
C ILE A 175 -2.22 -14.78 -8.63
N HIS A 176 -3.20 -15.24 -7.84
CA HIS A 176 -4.61 -14.97 -8.10
C HIS A 176 -4.92 -13.47 -8.04
N LEU A 177 -4.42 -12.79 -7.01
CA LEU A 177 -4.58 -11.35 -6.83
C LEU A 177 -3.95 -10.58 -8.00
N MET A 178 -2.73 -10.97 -8.41
CA MET A 178 -2.02 -10.33 -9.52
C MET A 178 -2.75 -10.49 -10.86
N ASN A 179 -3.15 -11.70 -11.20
CA ASN A 179 -3.89 -11.96 -12.44
C ASN A 179 -5.19 -11.16 -12.48
N ARG A 180 -5.95 -11.13 -11.37
CA ARG A 180 -7.19 -10.36 -11.26
C ARG A 180 -6.96 -8.85 -11.39
N LEU A 181 -5.90 -8.31 -10.76
CA LEU A 181 -5.53 -6.90 -10.90
C LEU A 181 -5.14 -6.57 -12.35
N GLU A 182 -4.35 -7.41 -13.00
CA GLU A 182 -3.94 -7.21 -14.39
C GLU A 182 -5.15 -7.18 -15.34
N ASP A 183 -6.08 -8.12 -15.18
CA ASP A 183 -7.34 -8.17 -15.94
C ASP A 183 -8.18 -6.90 -15.73
N ARG A 184 -8.24 -6.39 -14.49
CA ARG A 184 -9.04 -5.22 -14.13
C ARG A 184 -8.43 -3.91 -14.61
N LEU A 185 -7.11 -3.76 -14.50
CA LEU A 185 -6.40 -2.52 -14.79
C LEU A 185 -5.98 -2.41 -16.25
N ARG A 186 -5.70 -3.54 -16.93
CA ARG A 186 -5.14 -3.60 -18.29
C ARG A 186 -3.87 -2.74 -18.43
N LEU A 187 -3.03 -2.80 -17.40
CA LEU A 187 -1.76 -2.08 -17.33
C LEU A 187 -0.60 -3.07 -17.28
N LYS A 188 0.56 -2.61 -17.73
CA LYS A 188 1.79 -3.37 -17.62
C LYS A 188 2.25 -3.37 -16.16
N PHE A 189 2.40 -4.57 -15.57
CA PHE A 189 3.03 -4.73 -14.28
C PHE A 189 4.54 -4.93 -14.46
N LEU A 190 5.30 -4.16 -13.71
CA LEU A 190 6.75 -4.31 -13.61
C LEU A 190 7.06 -5.23 -12.43
N ASN A 191 8.10 -6.03 -12.57
CA ASN A 191 8.52 -6.98 -11.55
C ASN A 191 10.00 -6.80 -11.17
N GLU A 192 10.39 -7.44 -10.06
CA GLU A 192 11.74 -7.39 -9.50
C GLU A 192 12.84 -7.79 -10.50
N LYS A 193 12.61 -8.84 -11.32
CA LYS A 193 13.60 -9.33 -12.29
C LYS A 193 13.91 -8.30 -13.37
N GLN A 194 12.91 -7.50 -13.78
CA GLN A 194 13.10 -6.47 -14.79
C GLN A 194 13.93 -5.29 -14.26
N LEU A 195 13.87 -5.03 -12.95
CA LEU A 195 14.55 -3.91 -12.31
C LEU A 195 15.83 -4.32 -11.57
N GLY A 196 16.03 -5.60 -11.31
CA GLY A 196 17.14 -6.08 -10.49
C GLY A 196 17.04 -5.66 -9.01
N ILE A 197 15.82 -5.40 -8.52
CA ILE A 197 15.52 -5.06 -7.13
C ILE A 197 14.93 -6.31 -6.46
N ASP A 198 15.40 -6.62 -5.26
CA ASP A 198 14.79 -7.64 -4.42
C ASP A 198 13.69 -6.98 -3.55
N PHE A 199 12.43 -7.31 -3.82
CA PHE A 199 11.29 -6.71 -3.11
C PHE A 199 11.19 -7.11 -1.64
N ASP A 200 11.92 -8.12 -1.21
CA ASP A 200 11.98 -8.51 0.22
C ASP A 200 12.75 -7.49 1.06
N TYR A 201 13.62 -6.68 0.42
CA TYR A 201 14.42 -5.67 1.11
C TYR A 201 13.88 -4.24 0.98
N ILE A 202 12.83 -4.01 0.21
CA ILE A 202 12.28 -2.66 -0.04
C ILE A 202 11.96 -1.89 1.25
N GLU A 203 11.41 -2.56 2.27
CA GLU A 203 11.13 -1.90 3.55
C GLU A 203 12.41 -1.51 4.30
N SER A 204 13.42 -2.39 4.30
CA SER A 204 14.73 -2.10 4.91
C SER A 204 15.45 -0.97 4.18
N GLU A 205 15.39 -0.97 2.86
CA GLU A 205 15.96 0.08 2.01
C GLU A 205 15.24 1.42 2.21
N LEU A 206 13.90 1.40 2.32
CA LEU A 206 13.11 2.57 2.68
C LEU A 206 13.61 3.19 3.99
N ILE A 207 13.76 2.39 5.05
CA ILE A 207 14.22 2.89 6.35
C ILE A 207 15.65 3.45 6.26
N ALA A 208 16.54 2.78 5.52
CA ALA A 208 17.89 3.28 5.28
C ALA A 208 17.88 4.62 4.52
N TYR A 209 17.05 4.73 3.49
CA TYR A 209 16.87 5.95 2.70
C TYR A 209 16.30 7.11 3.53
N LEU A 210 15.27 6.86 4.35
CA LEU A 210 14.73 7.85 5.27
C LEU A 210 15.76 8.29 6.31
N SER A 211 16.57 7.35 6.82
CA SER A 211 17.65 7.66 7.75
C SER A 211 18.70 8.59 7.14
N ALA A 212 19.14 8.31 5.92
CA ALA A 212 20.05 9.17 5.19
C ALA A 212 19.46 10.58 5.00
N ARG A 213 18.20 10.65 4.55
CA ARG A 213 17.51 11.94 4.38
C ARG A 213 17.37 12.71 5.69
N SER A 214 17.12 12.00 6.80
CA SER A 214 17.05 12.59 8.15
C SER A 214 18.38 13.25 8.54
N ILE A 215 19.52 12.54 8.36
CA ILE A 215 20.87 13.07 8.66
C ILE A 215 21.14 14.34 7.86
N TYR A 216 20.79 14.37 6.58
CA TYR A 216 20.98 15.53 5.72
C TYR A 216 19.86 16.57 5.83
N ASN A 217 18.95 16.43 6.81
CA ASN A 217 17.78 17.31 7.00
C ASN A 217 16.94 17.51 5.72
N LEU A 218 16.88 16.49 4.87
CA LEU A 218 16.07 16.49 3.66
C LEU A 218 14.61 16.07 3.99
N PRO A 219 13.61 16.61 3.27
CA PRO A 219 12.22 16.25 3.50
C PRO A 219 11.95 14.78 3.25
N ILE A 220 11.17 14.15 4.15
CA ILE A 220 10.67 12.78 4.03
C ILE A 220 9.15 12.71 3.85
N THR A 221 8.42 13.76 4.24
CA THR A 221 6.98 13.90 4.04
C THR A 221 6.61 15.21 3.35
N PHE A 222 5.46 15.23 2.67
CA PHE A 222 5.02 16.32 1.80
C PHE A 222 3.50 16.53 1.94
N PRO A 223 3.00 17.74 1.58
CA PRO A 223 1.56 18.02 1.57
C PRO A 223 0.74 16.99 0.77
N SER A 224 1.30 16.50 -0.32
CA SER A 224 0.66 15.54 -1.23
C SER A 224 0.82 14.06 -0.82
N THR A 225 1.50 13.76 0.28
CA THR A 225 1.70 12.40 0.78
C THR A 225 1.07 12.17 2.14
N THR A 226 1.37 12.99 3.13
CA THR A 226 0.84 12.87 4.49
C THR A 226 -0.13 14.00 4.88
N GLY A 227 -0.27 15.02 4.04
CA GLY A 227 -1.11 16.18 4.35
C GLY A 227 -0.45 17.21 5.26
N VAL A 228 0.83 17.09 5.58
CA VAL A 228 1.58 18.10 6.32
C VAL A 228 1.63 19.42 5.53
N LEU A 229 1.61 20.57 6.22
CA LEU A 229 1.47 21.89 5.57
C LEU A 229 2.62 22.24 4.61
N LYS A 230 3.83 21.74 4.86
CA LYS A 230 5.03 21.97 4.04
C LYS A 230 5.94 20.74 4.08
N PRO A 231 6.84 20.57 3.09
CA PRO A 231 7.82 19.49 3.12
C PRO A 231 8.56 19.45 4.46
N LEU A 232 8.65 18.26 5.05
CA LEU A 232 9.15 18.08 6.41
C LEU A 232 10.19 16.96 6.48
N SER A 233 11.35 17.25 7.10
CA SER A 233 12.29 16.23 7.55
C SER A 233 11.77 15.57 8.83
N GLY A 234 12.10 14.29 9.03
CA GLY A 234 11.71 13.52 10.23
C GLY A 234 12.85 12.65 10.71
N GLY A 235 12.57 11.82 11.69
CA GLY A 235 13.55 10.96 12.35
C GLY A 235 14.22 11.64 13.53
N LYS A 236 14.53 10.84 14.55
CA LYS A 236 15.29 11.25 15.74
C LYS A 236 16.59 10.47 15.78
N LEU A 237 17.70 11.18 15.86
CA LEU A 237 19.02 10.57 16.05
C LEU A 237 19.27 10.36 17.55
N TYR A 238 19.55 9.12 17.93
CA TYR A 238 20.07 8.75 19.23
C TYR A 238 21.54 8.39 19.06
N ASN A 239 22.43 9.22 19.64
CA ASN A 239 23.86 8.95 19.67
C ASN A 239 24.18 8.06 20.87
N TYR A 240 24.89 6.97 20.62
CA TYR A 240 25.43 6.15 21.69
C TYR A 240 26.69 6.85 22.22
N LEU A 241 26.59 7.33 23.46
CA LEU A 241 27.71 7.92 24.21
C LEU A 241 28.62 6.85 24.79
#